data_a365917cd0dbceb232984383f09f6dca
#
_entry.id   a365917cd0dbceb232984383f09f6dca
#
_cell.length_a   1.000
_cell.length_b   1.000
_cell.length_c   1.000
_cell.angle_alpha   90.00
_cell.angle_beta   90.00
_cell.angle_gamma   90.00
#
_symmetry.space_group_name_H-M   'P 1'
#
loop_
_entity.id
_entity.type
_entity.pdbx_description
1 polymer ?
#
loop_
_entity_poly.entity_id
_entity_poly.type
_entity_poly.pdbx_seq_one_letter_code
_entity_poly.pdbx_strand_id
1 'polypeptide(L)'
;MKKVRKEFTNPDIIVGLDIGTTKIATIVGYKNEEGRIEVLGYGKAESTGVQHGLIFNINKTVHGVEQSVTMAHDRSGQQIDEVYAGIAGRHQSVRRSAGPL
;
A
#
# COMPACT_ATOMS: atom_id res chain seq x y z
N MET A 1 -14.87 24.40 -4.82
CA MET A 1 -14.53 24.00 -4.46
C MET A 1 -13.64 23.52 -4.36
N LYS A 2 -13.09 23.44 -4.18
CA LYS A 2 -12.41 23.15 -4.02
C LYS A 2 -11.65 22.45 -3.61
N LYS A 3 -11.04 22.42 -3.54
CA LYS A 3 -10.30 21.69 -3.04
C LYS A 3 -10.77 20.45 -2.60
N VAL A 4 -11.55 19.89 -3.27
CA VAL A 4 -12.16 18.63 -2.98
C VAL A 4 -11.15 17.54 -2.78
N ARG A 5 -10.13 17.56 -3.58
CA ARG A 5 -9.14 16.56 -3.52
C ARG A 5 -8.45 16.45 -2.22
N LYS A 6 -8.30 17.55 -1.56
CA LYS A 6 -7.66 17.54 -0.29
C LYS A 6 -8.47 16.86 0.77
N GLU A 7 -9.75 16.78 0.59
CA GLU A 7 -10.60 16.16 1.57
C GLU A 7 -10.39 14.66 1.65
N PHE A 8 -9.80 14.08 0.61
CA PHE A 8 -9.54 12.65 0.62
C PHE A 8 -8.15 12.31 1.11
N THR A 9 -7.37 13.31 1.44
CA THR A 9 -6.01 13.10 1.89
C THR A 9 -5.92 13.37 3.38
N ASN A 10 -5.48 12.40 4.13
CA ASN A 10 -5.26 12.57 5.55
C ASN A 10 -3.77 12.34 5.81
N PRO A 11 -3.03 13.38 6.25
CA PRO A 11 -1.60 13.24 6.45
C PRO A 11 -1.22 12.25 7.54
N ASP A 12 -2.17 11.89 8.40
CA ASP A 12 -1.91 10.93 9.46
C ASP A 12 -2.12 9.49 9.03
N ILE A 13 -2.60 9.28 7.81
CA ILE A 13 -2.77 7.93 7.27
C ILE A 13 -1.45 7.49 6.66
N ILE A 14 -1.01 6.31 7.07
CA ILE A 14 0.23 5.72 6.60
C ILE A 14 -0.09 4.37 6.02
N VAL A 15 0.37 4.13 4.80
CA VAL A 15 0.11 2.85 4.13
C VAL A 15 1.44 2.18 3.84
N GLY A 16 1.60 0.97 4.36
CA GLY A 16 2.78 0.16 4.10
C GLY A 16 2.45 -0.98 3.15
N LEU A 17 3.34 -1.22 2.21
CA LEU A 17 3.19 -2.30 1.25
C LEU A 17 4.45 -3.15 1.31
N ASP A 18 4.28 -4.42 1.65
CA ASP A 18 5.40 -5.35 1.75
C ASP A 18 5.26 -6.38 0.63
N ILE A 19 6.19 -6.34 -0.31
CA ILE A 19 6.21 -7.28 -1.44
C ILE A 19 7.21 -8.37 -1.09
N GLY A 20 6.70 -9.46 -0.54
CA GLY A 20 7.55 -10.58 -0.15
C GLY A 20 7.58 -11.67 -1.21
N THR A 21 8.27 -12.76 -0.91
CA THR A 21 8.39 -13.88 -1.83
C THR A 21 7.17 -14.78 -1.81
N THR A 22 6.46 -14.85 -0.70
CA THR A 22 5.28 -15.69 -0.57
C THR A 22 4.00 -14.90 -0.42
N LYS A 23 4.07 -13.72 0.19
CA LYS A 23 2.90 -12.88 0.45
C LYS A 23 3.20 -11.45 0.10
N ILE A 24 2.17 -10.77 -0.35
CA ILE A 24 2.17 -9.32 -0.51
C ILE A 24 1.15 -8.78 0.47
N ALA A 25 1.53 -7.83 1.31
CA ALA A 25 0.66 -7.32 2.35
C ALA A 25 0.59 -5.80 2.28
N THR A 26 -0.60 -5.27 2.52
CA THR A 26 -0.83 -3.83 2.60
C THR A 26 -1.47 -3.54 3.93
N ILE A 27 -0.89 -2.61 4.69
CA ILE A 27 -1.42 -2.22 5.99
C ILE A 27 -1.72 -0.74 5.95
N VAL A 28 -2.94 -0.38 6.33
CA VAL A 28 -3.34 1.02 6.44
C VAL A 28 -3.35 1.36 7.92
N GLY A 29 -2.54 2.31 8.31
CA GLY A 29 -2.43 2.75 9.69
C GLY A 29 -2.78 4.21 9.84
N TYR A 30 -3.10 4.58 11.06
CA TYR A 30 -3.43 5.94 11.41
C TYR A 30 -2.58 6.37 12.60
N LYS A 31 -1.91 7.49 12.48
CA LYS A 31 -1.11 8.01 13.59
C LYS A 31 -2.01 8.87 14.45
N ASN A 32 -2.29 8.41 15.66
CA ASN A 32 -3.21 9.12 16.54
C ASN A 32 -2.51 10.29 17.22
N GLU A 33 -3.24 11.00 18.07
CA GLU A 33 -2.74 12.20 18.73
C GLU A 33 -1.59 11.92 19.67
N GLU A 34 -1.48 10.69 20.13
CA GLU A 34 -0.40 10.30 21.02
C GLU A 34 0.83 9.80 20.26
N GLY A 35 0.78 9.85 18.93
CA GLY A 35 1.89 9.39 18.10
C GLY A 35 1.94 7.89 17.88
N ARG A 36 0.89 7.18 18.25
CA ARG A 36 0.83 5.73 18.06
C ARG A 36 0.12 5.39 16.76
N ILE A 37 0.48 4.27 16.19
CA ILE A 37 -0.13 3.79 14.95
C ILE A 37 -1.26 2.83 15.29
N GLU A 38 -2.43 3.12 14.75
CA GLU A 38 -3.59 2.24 14.85
C GLU A 38 -3.80 1.64 13.47
N VAL A 39 -4.03 0.34 13.42
CA VAL A 39 -4.26 -0.34 12.14
C VAL A 39 -5.73 -0.22 11.80
N LEU A 40 -6.02 0.40 10.65
CA LEU A 40 -7.38 0.60 10.17
C LEU A 40 -7.81 -0.47 9.21
N GLY A 41 -6.89 -1.08 8.50
CA GLY A 41 -7.22 -2.11 7.55
C GLY A 41 -5.98 -2.83 7.06
N TYR A 42 -6.20 -4.03 6.55
CA TYR A 42 -5.11 -4.90 6.18
C TYR A 42 -5.56 -5.75 4.99
N GLY A 43 -4.68 -5.89 4.03
CA GLY A 43 -4.94 -6.75 2.90
C GLY A 43 -3.71 -7.58 2.59
N LYS A 44 -3.93 -8.76 2.02
CA LYS A 44 -2.82 -9.60 1.59
C LYS A 44 -3.20 -10.40 0.37
N ALA A 45 -2.20 -10.83 -0.36
CA ALA A 45 -2.37 -11.64 -1.54
C ALA A 45 -1.18 -12.58 -1.66
N GLU A 46 -1.33 -13.59 -2.50
CA GLU A 46 -0.23 -14.49 -2.81
C GLU A 46 0.83 -13.73 -3.60
N SER A 47 2.09 -14.02 -3.31
CA SER A 47 3.19 -13.46 -4.08
C SER A 47 3.79 -14.58 -4.91
N THR A 48 3.68 -14.49 -6.21
CA THR A 48 4.16 -15.52 -7.10
C THR A 48 5.09 -14.99 -8.17
N GLY A 49 5.49 -13.73 -8.06
CA GLY A 49 6.35 -13.09 -9.05
C GLY A 49 7.69 -12.61 -8.52
N VAL A 50 8.01 -12.93 -7.25
CA VAL A 50 9.23 -12.45 -6.59
C VAL A 50 10.05 -13.63 -6.10
N GLN A 51 11.35 -13.61 -6.40
CA GLN A 51 12.25 -14.65 -6.00
C GLN A 51 13.62 -14.05 -5.72
N HIS A 52 14.26 -14.46 -4.65
CA HIS A 52 15.60 -13.97 -4.28
C HIS A 52 15.69 -12.45 -4.26
N GLY A 53 14.61 -11.80 -3.77
CA GLY A 53 14.59 -10.35 -3.65
C GLY A 53 14.39 -9.61 -4.96
N LEU A 54 14.09 -10.33 -6.04
CA LEU A 54 13.90 -9.72 -7.36
C LEU A 54 12.52 -10.06 -7.91
N ILE A 55 11.96 -9.10 -8.62
CA ILE A 55 10.69 -9.32 -9.30
C ILE A 55 11.02 -9.94 -10.66
N PHE A 56 10.65 -11.22 -10.82
CA PHE A 56 10.89 -11.91 -12.08
C PHE A 56 9.63 -12.00 -12.95
N ASN A 57 8.47 -11.74 -12.37
CA ASN A 57 7.23 -11.70 -13.12
C ASN A 57 6.44 -10.48 -12.70
N ILE A 58 6.54 -9.42 -13.50
CA ILE A 58 5.95 -8.14 -13.18
C ILE A 58 4.44 -8.22 -13.13
N ASN A 59 3.82 -8.91 -14.10
CA ASN A 59 2.37 -8.98 -14.15
C ASN A 59 1.78 -9.67 -12.94
N LYS A 60 2.38 -10.76 -12.49
CA LYS A 60 1.89 -11.44 -11.31
C LYS A 60 2.10 -10.60 -10.06
N THR A 61 3.21 -9.88 -9.99
CA THR A 61 3.47 -9.02 -8.84
C THR A 61 2.47 -7.87 -8.79
N VAL A 62 2.22 -7.22 -9.92
CA VAL A 62 1.25 -6.14 -9.98
C VAL A 62 -0.14 -6.63 -9.58
N HIS A 63 -0.53 -7.82 -10.04
CA HIS A 63 -1.82 -8.38 -9.70
C HIS A 63 -1.93 -8.60 -8.18
N GLY A 64 -0.88 -9.13 -7.57
CA GLY A 64 -0.87 -9.33 -6.12
C GLY A 64 -0.91 -8.02 -5.36
N VAL A 65 -0.18 -7.01 -5.83
CA VAL A 65 -0.21 -5.70 -5.21
C VAL A 65 -1.62 -5.13 -5.28
N GLU A 66 -2.25 -5.19 -6.45
CA GLU A 66 -3.59 -4.66 -6.61
C GLU A 66 -4.59 -5.37 -5.71
N GLN A 67 -4.49 -6.68 -5.59
CA GLN A 67 -5.38 -7.42 -4.72
C GLN A 67 -5.21 -7.01 -3.26
N SER A 68 -3.97 -6.90 -2.79
CA SER A 68 -3.73 -6.55 -1.39
C SER A 68 -4.15 -5.11 -1.09
N VAL A 69 -3.89 -4.18 -2.02
CA VAL A 69 -4.26 -2.78 -1.85
C VAL A 69 -5.77 -2.61 -1.85
N THR A 70 -6.46 -3.28 -2.78
CA THR A 70 -7.91 -3.20 -2.85
C THR A 70 -8.54 -3.73 -1.56
N MET A 71 -8.04 -4.84 -1.05
CA MET A 71 -8.55 -5.40 0.19
C MET A 71 -8.32 -4.44 1.37
N ALA A 72 -7.14 -3.84 1.44
CA ALA A 72 -6.83 -2.89 2.51
C ALA A 72 -7.70 -1.65 2.41
N HIS A 73 -7.93 -1.16 1.19
CA HIS A 73 -8.80 -0.03 0.96
C HIS A 73 -10.24 -0.35 1.42
N ASP A 74 -10.74 -1.51 1.02
CA ASP A 74 -12.12 -1.87 1.36
C ASP A 74 -12.30 -2.03 2.87
N ARG A 75 -11.30 -2.59 3.53
CA ARG A 75 -11.41 -2.84 4.97
C ARG A 75 -11.15 -1.60 5.81
N SER A 76 -10.32 -0.68 5.32
CA SER A 76 -10.01 0.52 6.07
C SER A 76 -10.95 1.68 5.74
N GLY A 77 -11.57 1.65 4.57
CA GLY A 77 -12.37 2.77 4.10
C GLY A 77 -11.53 3.97 3.70
N GLN A 78 -10.22 3.81 3.57
CA GLN A 78 -9.31 4.92 3.30
C GLN A 78 -8.85 4.90 1.85
N GLN A 79 -8.81 6.09 1.24
CA GLN A 79 -8.23 6.26 -0.08
C GLN A 79 -6.73 6.05 0.02
N ILE A 80 -6.18 5.23 -0.86
CA ILE A 80 -4.75 4.94 -0.85
C ILE A 80 -4.11 5.55 -2.07
N ASP A 81 -3.36 6.63 -1.88
CA ASP A 81 -2.68 7.34 -2.96
C ASP A 81 -1.17 7.22 -2.88
N GLU A 82 -0.66 6.88 -1.71
CA GLU A 82 0.77 6.80 -1.48
C GLU A 82 1.05 5.65 -0.55
N VAL A 83 2.07 4.88 -0.86
CA VAL A 83 2.47 3.77 -0.02
C VAL A 83 3.98 3.83 0.23
N TYR A 84 4.38 3.28 1.37
CA TYR A 84 5.78 3.02 1.66
C TYR A 84 6.02 1.56 1.33
N ALA A 85 6.72 1.30 0.25
CA ALA A 85 6.86 -0.05 -0.26
C ALA A 85 8.22 -0.64 0.14
N GLY A 86 8.18 -1.92 0.53
CA GLY A 86 9.37 -2.70 0.79
C GLY A 86 9.36 -3.93 -0.09
N ILE A 87 10.50 -4.22 -0.69
CA ILE A 87 10.66 -5.43 -1.49
C ILE A 87 11.84 -6.17 -0.91
N ALA A 88 11.57 -7.35 -0.33
CA ALA A 88 12.63 -8.19 0.24
C ALA A 88 13.53 -7.41 1.21
N GLY A 89 12.94 -6.57 2.06
CA GLY A 89 13.68 -5.82 3.06
C GLY A 89 14.20 -4.48 2.62
N ARG A 90 14.04 -4.11 1.35
CA ARG A 90 14.41 -2.79 0.87
C ARG A 90 13.17 -1.91 0.84
N HIS A 91 13.28 -0.68 1.30
CA HIS A 91 12.15 0.18 1.48
C HIS A 91 12.25 1.44 0.66
N GLN A 92 11.12 1.88 0.13
CA GLN A 92 11.06 3.04 -0.73
C GLN A 92 9.66 3.62 -0.67
N SER A 93 9.55 4.95 -0.68
CA SER A 93 8.27 5.60 -0.72
C SER A 93 7.81 5.67 -2.17
N VAL A 94 6.58 5.26 -2.42
CA VAL A 94 6.01 5.25 -3.76
C VAL A 94 4.69 5.97 -3.72
N ARG A 95 4.54 6.95 -4.60
CA ARG A 95 3.32 7.72 -4.70
C ARG A 95 2.66 7.45 -6.03
N ARG A 96 1.34 7.27 -5.99
CA ARG A 96 0.59 7.13 -7.20
C ARG A 96 0.66 8.42 -7.99
N SER A 97 0.92 8.29 -9.29
CA SER A 97 1.01 9.43 -10.16
C SER A 97 -0.36 10.11 -10.27
N ALA A 98 -0.37 11.45 -10.28
CA ALA A 98 -1.59 12.20 -10.41
C ALA A 98 -2.12 12.19 -11.83
N GLY A 99 -1.26 11.99 -12.79
CA GLY A 99 -1.69 11.98 -14.19
C GLY A 99 -2.01 10.58 -14.66
N PRO A 100 -2.41 10.46 -15.92
CA PRO A 100 -2.60 9.14 -16.48
C PRO A 100 -1.27 8.43 -16.54
N LEU A 101 -1.32 7.19 -16.32
CA LEU A 101 -0.09 6.39 -16.30
C LEU A 101 0.15 5.75 -17.64
#